data_bf7222ed8f693538b43211f882a4aaeb
#
_entry.id   bf7222ed8f693538b43211f882a4aaeb
#
_cell.length_a   1.000
_cell.length_b   1.000
_cell.length_c   1.000
_cell.angle_alpha   90.00
_cell.angle_beta   90.00
_cell.angle_gamma   90.00
#
_symmetry.space_group_name_H-M   'P 1'
#
loop_
_entity.id
_entity.type
_entity.pdbx_description
1 polymer ?
#
loop_
_entity_poly.entity_id
_entity_poly.type
_entity_poly.pdbx_seq_one_letter_code
_entity_poly.pdbx_strand_id
1 'polypeptide(L)'
;MKESENVSLFITSFYEKKFLKLYFSYFRGKINSTQGFMKKLSITILFFLLAFCQINAQQAKYVFYFIGDGMGVNQVQGTELYLGELEGKIGITPLQFTQFPYATVATTFSATNGVTDSAAAGTALATGNKTKNGAIGVLKDLQTPVYSVATWAKERGCRVGVATSVSVDHATPAAFYAHASGRGSYYEIGKDLYETGFDFYAGSDFLQPQDKKNPQAANLYSLADQYGYTIARGYKDYLRKSKKPTR
;
A
#
# COMPACT_ATOMS: atom_id res chain seq x y z
N MET A 1 -10.08 -10.67 -8.54
CA MET A 1 -10.95 -10.09 -7.49
C MET A 1 -11.73 -11.12 -6.67
N LYS A 2 -12.09 -12.30 -7.18
CA LYS A 2 -12.79 -13.35 -6.40
C LYS A 2 -11.89 -14.31 -5.60
N GLU A 3 -10.60 -14.41 -5.90
CA GLU A 3 -9.74 -15.41 -5.24
C GLU A 3 -9.14 -14.95 -3.90
N SER A 4 -8.90 -13.67 -3.68
CA SER A 4 -8.34 -13.20 -2.40
C SER A 4 -9.39 -13.11 -1.27
N GLU A 5 -10.64 -12.81 -1.59
CA GLU A 5 -11.74 -12.93 -0.62
C GLU A 5 -12.00 -14.40 -0.25
N ASN A 6 -11.80 -15.32 -1.22
CA ASN A 6 -11.99 -16.74 -0.96
C ASN A 6 -10.91 -17.34 -0.05
N VAL A 7 -9.68 -16.83 -0.02
CA VAL A 7 -8.62 -17.37 0.83
C VAL A 7 -8.82 -16.98 2.30
N SER A 8 -9.19 -15.75 2.58
CA SER A 8 -9.47 -15.28 3.95
C SER A 8 -10.76 -15.91 4.51
N LEU A 9 -11.83 -15.97 3.72
CA LEU A 9 -13.06 -16.66 4.10
C LEU A 9 -12.88 -18.19 4.17
N PHE A 10 -12.01 -18.76 3.33
CA PHE A 10 -11.75 -20.21 3.34
C PHE A 10 -10.94 -20.64 4.55
N ILE A 11 -9.97 -19.84 4.99
CA ILE A 11 -9.16 -20.13 6.18
C ILE A 11 -10.03 -19.99 7.43
N THR A 12 -10.81 -18.92 7.60
CA THR A 12 -11.73 -18.78 8.73
C THR A 12 -12.84 -19.83 8.71
N SER A 13 -13.48 -20.07 7.57
CA SER A 13 -14.53 -21.08 7.44
C SER A 13 -14.01 -22.53 7.59
N PHE A 14 -12.76 -22.81 7.19
CA PHE A 14 -12.16 -24.15 7.35
C PHE A 14 -11.77 -24.45 8.80
N TYR A 15 -11.24 -23.46 9.52
CA TYR A 15 -10.96 -23.60 10.95
C TYR A 15 -12.24 -23.67 11.79
N GLU A 16 -13.23 -22.87 11.50
CA GLU A 16 -14.53 -22.93 12.17
C GLU A 16 -15.25 -24.26 11.93
N LYS A 17 -15.32 -24.75 10.70
CA LYS A 17 -15.97 -26.03 10.38
C LYS A 17 -15.21 -27.23 10.96
N LYS A 18 -13.89 -27.20 10.98
CA LYS A 18 -13.08 -28.28 11.56
C LYS A 18 -13.13 -28.29 13.08
N PHE A 19 -13.13 -27.10 13.70
CA PHE A 19 -13.26 -26.92 15.14
C PHE A 19 -14.67 -27.32 15.62
N LEU A 20 -15.73 -26.87 14.93
CA LEU A 20 -17.10 -27.30 15.21
C LEU A 20 -17.28 -28.80 15.02
N LYS A 21 -16.73 -29.40 13.98
CA LYS A 21 -16.85 -30.85 13.75
C LYS A 21 -16.11 -31.69 14.80
N LEU A 22 -14.92 -31.28 15.24
CA LEU A 22 -14.21 -31.90 16.36
C LEU A 22 -14.97 -31.73 17.68
N TYR A 23 -15.52 -30.55 17.92
CA TYR A 23 -16.28 -30.20 19.10
C TYR A 23 -17.59 -31.03 19.18
N PHE A 24 -18.35 -31.12 18.08
CA PHE A 24 -19.57 -31.92 18.03
C PHE A 24 -19.30 -33.44 18.07
N SER A 25 -18.18 -33.94 17.55
CA SER A 25 -17.83 -35.36 17.63
C SER A 25 -17.42 -35.78 19.05
N TYR A 26 -16.74 -34.91 19.80
CA TYR A 26 -16.36 -35.14 21.19
C TYR A 26 -17.59 -35.21 22.13
N PHE A 27 -18.64 -34.44 21.81
CA PHE A 27 -19.86 -34.35 22.64
C PHE A 27 -20.98 -35.35 22.32
N ARG A 28 -20.81 -36.18 21.29
CA ARG A 28 -21.79 -37.23 20.93
C ARG A 28 -21.74 -38.46 21.82
N GLY A 29 -20.78 -38.57 22.71
CA GLY A 29 -20.60 -39.70 23.63
C GLY A 29 -21.06 -39.38 25.04
N LYS A 30 -22.22 -39.95 25.44
CA LYS A 30 -22.81 -40.07 26.80
C LYS A 30 -23.21 -38.73 27.47
N ILE A 31 -24.51 -38.48 27.45
CA ILE A 31 -25.21 -37.48 28.26
C ILE A 31 -26.05 -38.19 29.29
N ASN A 32 -25.65 -38.15 30.56
CA ASN A 32 -26.54 -38.39 31.72
C ASN A 32 -26.94 -37.04 32.34
N SER A 33 -28.20 -36.97 32.84
CA SER A 33 -28.98 -35.75 32.98
C SER A 33 -28.47 -34.65 33.91
N THR A 34 -27.67 -34.93 34.91
CA THR A 34 -27.09 -33.92 35.82
C THR A 34 -25.79 -33.28 35.30
N GLN A 35 -25.01 -34.00 34.49
CA GLN A 35 -23.85 -33.43 33.80
C GLN A 35 -24.24 -32.56 32.62
N GLY A 36 -25.46 -32.71 32.09
CA GLY A 36 -25.95 -31.96 30.94
C GLY A 36 -26.13 -30.47 31.19
N PHE A 37 -26.57 -30.10 32.42
CA PHE A 37 -26.75 -28.69 32.79
C PHE A 37 -25.41 -27.95 32.92
N MET A 38 -24.46 -28.55 33.63
CA MET A 38 -23.11 -27.95 33.81
C MET A 38 -22.36 -27.81 32.46
N LYS A 39 -22.51 -28.80 31.57
CA LYS A 39 -21.92 -28.73 30.22
C LYS A 39 -22.59 -27.65 29.36
N LYS A 40 -23.91 -27.51 29.40
CA LYS A 40 -24.58 -26.42 28.69
C LYS A 40 -24.19 -25.06 29.23
N LEU A 41 -24.04 -24.89 30.54
CA LEU A 41 -23.60 -23.66 31.18
C LEU A 41 -22.15 -23.31 30.76
N SER A 42 -21.22 -24.31 30.77
CA SER A 42 -19.82 -24.10 30.31
C SER A 42 -19.74 -23.74 28.84
N ILE A 43 -20.57 -24.33 27.97
CA ILE A 43 -20.64 -23.99 26.55
C ILE A 43 -21.15 -22.57 26.35
N THR A 44 -22.19 -22.19 27.10
CA THR A 44 -22.78 -20.84 27.04
C THR A 44 -21.77 -19.79 27.52
N ILE A 45 -21.04 -20.06 28.61
CA ILE A 45 -19.97 -19.19 29.12
C ILE A 45 -18.81 -19.08 28.10
N LEU A 46 -18.39 -20.20 27.48
CA LEU A 46 -17.36 -20.18 26.46
C LEU A 46 -17.80 -19.42 25.21
N PHE A 47 -19.07 -19.54 24.82
CA PHE A 47 -19.65 -18.77 23.71
C PHE A 47 -19.72 -17.27 24.02
N PHE A 48 -20.08 -16.91 25.26
CA PHE A 48 -20.05 -15.54 25.75
C PHE A 48 -18.60 -15.01 25.83
N LEU A 49 -17.65 -15.78 26.33
CA LEU A 49 -16.24 -15.39 26.36
C LEU A 49 -15.66 -15.20 24.94
N LEU A 50 -16.02 -16.06 23.99
CA LEU A 50 -15.63 -15.90 22.58
C LEU A 50 -16.34 -14.72 21.90
N ALA A 51 -17.56 -14.42 22.27
CA ALA A 51 -18.29 -13.24 21.78
C ALA A 51 -17.78 -11.93 22.39
N PHE A 52 -17.27 -11.95 23.63
CA PHE A 52 -16.58 -10.81 24.25
C PHE A 52 -15.14 -10.64 23.82
N CYS A 53 -14.49 -11.65 23.28
CA CYS A 53 -13.23 -11.52 22.53
C CYS A 53 -13.46 -10.99 21.12
N GLN A 54 -14.36 -10.04 20.93
CA GLN A 54 -14.27 -9.10 19.83
C GLN A 54 -12.99 -8.32 20.10
N ILE A 55 -11.92 -8.79 19.49
CA ILE A 55 -10.70 -7.98 19.36
C ILE A 55 -11.17 -6.72 18.64
N ASN A 56 -11.37 -5.66 19.40
CA ASN A 56 -11.48 -4.33 18.84
C ASN A 56 -10.11 -4.05 18.21
N ALA A 57 -9.91 -4.56 16.99
CA ALA A 57 -8.79 -4.17 16.17
C ALA A 57 -8.94 -2.66 16.01
N GLN A 58 -8.09 -1.91 16.69
CA GLN A 58 -8.10 -0.46 16.61
C GLN A 58 -7.87 -0.12 15.14
N GLN A 59 -8.93 0.31 14.47
CA GLN A 59 -8.86 0.64 13.05
C GLN A 59 -7.94 1.85 12.89
N ALA A 60 -6.84 1.68 12.17
CA ALA A 60 -5.91 2.77 11.89
C ALA A 60 -6.65 3.87 11.15
N LYS A 61 -6.69 5.07 11.73
CA LYS A 61 -7.33 6.25 11.13
C LYS A 61 -6.49 6.83 9.98
N TYR A 62 -5.16 6.76 10.12
CA TYR A 62 -4.19 7.24 9.14
C TYR A 62 -3.12 6.18 8.92
N VAL A 63 -2.73 5.99 7.67
CA VAL A 63 -1.61 5.13 7.28
C VAL A 63 -0.65 5.98 6.45
N PHE A 64 0.61 6.03 6.87
CA PHE A 64 1.69 6.68 6.14
C PHE A 64 2.66 5.60 5.68
N TYR A 65 2.87 5.51 4.38
CA TYR A 65 3.77 4.55 3.77
C TYR A 65 4.96 5.29 3.15
N PHE A 66 6.11 5.22 3.81
CA PHE A 66 7.34 5.87 3.37
C PHE A 66 8.21 4.90 2.61
N ILE A 67 8.70 5.30 1.44
CA ILE A 67 9.61 4.53 0.59
C ILE A 67 10.91 5.31 0.44
N GLY A 68 12.01 4.74 0.93
CA GLY A 68 13.35 5.22 0.65
C GLY A 68 13.87 4.54 -0.60
N ASP A 69 13.78 5.20 -1.76
CA ASP A 69 14.21 4.64 -3.04
C ASP A 69 15.73 4.52 -3.09
N GLY A 70 16.21 3.29 -3.31
CA GLY A 70 17.64 2.96 -3.28
C GLY A 70 18.28 3.04 -1.88
N MET A 71 17.51 3.27 -0.82
CA MET A 71 17.98 3.35 0.56
C MET A 71 18.23 1.95 1.14
N GLY A 72 19.47 1.51 1.14
CA GLY A 72 19.87 0.26 1.78
C GLY A 72 20.36 0.46 3.22
N VAL A 73 20.69 -0.66 3.88
CA VAL A 73 21.20 -0.67 5.26
C VAL A 73 22.43 0.22 5.44
N ASN A 74 23.31 0.26 4.45
CA ASN A 74 24.54 1.06 4.52
C ASN A 74 24.26 2.57 4.53
N GLN A 75 23.23 3.03 3.80
CA GLN A 75 22.82 4.44 3.81
C GLN A 75 22.24 4.83 5.18
N VAL A 76 21.42 3.95 5.75
CA VAL A 76 20.84 4.16 7.09
C VAL A 76 21.94 4.23 8.14
N GLN A 77 22.82 3.21 8.20
CA GLN A 77 23.90 3.15 9.19
C GLN A 77 24.91 4.30 9.02
N GLY A 78 25.27 4.61 7.76
CA GLY A 78 26.16 5.74 7.49
C GLY A 78 25.56 7.07 7.97
N THR A 79 24.27 7.27 7.80
CA THR A 79 23.58 8.47 8.30
C THR A 79 23.56 8.52 9.83
N GLU A 80 23.29 7.41 10.51
CA GLU A 80 23.29 7.35 11.96
C GLU A 80 24.68 7.59 12.57
N LEU A 81 25.73 7.06 11.94
CA LEU A 81 27.11 7.33 12.33
C LEU A 81 27.48 8.82 12.13
N TYR A 82 27.10 9.38 10.98
CA TYR A 82 27.33 10.79 10.68
C TYR A 82 26.62 11.72 11.68
N LEU A 83 25.39 11.41 12.05
CA LEU A 83 24.65 12.16 13.08
C LEU A 83 25.33 12.04 14.45
N GLY A 84 25.82 10.85 14.79
CA GLY A 84 26.59 10.65 16.02
C GLY A 84 27.85 11.52 16.06
N GLU A 85 28.61 11.58 14.96
CA GLU A 85 29.81 12.43 14.81
C GLU A 85 29.47 13.91 14.98
N LEU A 86 28.40 14.40 14.34
CA LEU A 86 27.94 15.80 14.49
C LEU A 86 27.60 16.16 15.95
N GLU A 87 27.16 15.20 16.73
CA GLU A 87 26.85 15.37 18.16
C GLU A 87 28.06 15.10 19.08
N GLY A 88 29.25 14.82 18.53
CA GLY A 88 30.45 14.48 19.28
C GLY A 88 30.37 13.13 20.01
N LYS A 89 29.54 12.21 19.55
CA LYS A 89 29.39 10.88 20.13
C LYS A 89 30.28 9.86 19.44
N ILE A 90 30.83 8.94 20.22
CA ILE A 90 31.41 7.70 19.65
C ILE A 90 30.25 6.73 19.41
N GLY A 91 29.92 6.47 18.15
CA GLY A 91 28.81 5.57 17.76
C GLY A 91 27.73 6.27 16.95
N ILE A 92 26.50 5.83 17.12
CA ILE A 92 25.36 6.29 16.32
C ILE A 92 24.43 7.24 17.08
N THR A 93 23.76 8.12 16.35
CA THR A 93 22.49 8.73 16.75
C THR A 93 21.38 8.10 15.92
N PRO A 94 20.48 7.32 16.55
CA PRO A 94 19.47 6.55 15.81
C PRO A 94 18.50 7.45 15.07
N LEU A 95 18.14 7.05 13.85
CA LEU A 95 17.04 7.65 13.10
C LEU A 95 15.69 7.26 13.72
N GLN A 96 14.69 8.12 13.57
CA GLN A 96 13.38 7.88 14.19
C GLN A 96 12.74 6.57 13.74
N PHE A 97 12.83 6.25 12.45
CA PHE A 97 12.22 5.03 11.91
C PHE A 97 12.97 3.75 12.29
N THR A 98 14.28 3.82 12.61
CA THR A 98 15.04 2.65 13.09
C THR A 98 14.67 2.26 14.52
N GLN A 99 13.93 3.11 15.23
CA GLN A 99 13.41 2.88 16.58
C GLN A 99 11.97 2.37 16.59
N PHE A 100 11.37 2.09 15.44
CA PHE A 100 10.01 1.53 15.39
C PHE A 100 9.98 0.13 16.01
N PRO A 101 8.90 -0.22 16.74
CA PRO A 101 8.82 -1.48 17.48
C PRO A 101 8.80 -2.72 16.61
N TYR A 102 8.51 -2.56 15.32
CA TYR A 102 8.46 -3.65 14.35
C TYR A 102 9.42 -3.35 13.21
N ALA A 103 10.34 -4.28 12.95
CA ALA A 103 11.29 -4.20 11.85
C ALA A 103 11.44 -5.59 11.21
N THR A 104 11.69 -5.62 9.91
CA THR A 104 11.98 -6.84 9.16
C THR A 104 12.87 -6.53 7.98
N VAL A 105 13.34 -7.57 7.32
CA VAL A 105 14.13 -7.48 6.09
C VAL A 105 13.38 -8.19 4.97
N ALA A 106 13.56 -7.70 3.74
CA ALA A 106 13.00 -8.30 2.55
C ALA A 106 14.07 -8.43 1.46
N THR A 107 13.92 -9.43 0.60
CA THR A 107 14.73 -9.56 -0.60
C THR A 107 14.14 -8.72 -1.72
N THR A 108 15.00 -8.04 -2.48
CA THR A 108 14.60 -7.05 -3.49
C THR A 108 15.02 -7.47 -4.90
N PHE A 109 14.57 -8.60 -5.39
CA PHE A 109 14.75 -9.00 -6.79
C PHE A 109 13.44 -8.83 -7.58
N SER A 110 13.54 -8.47 -8.87
CA SER A 110 12.37 -8.38 -9.75
C SER A 110 12.00 -9.76 -10.34
N ALA A 111 10.93 -9.82 -11.12
CA ALA A 111 10.52 -11.07 -11.77
C ALA A 111 11.53 -11.57 -12.83
N THR A 112 12.47 -10.73 -13.25
CA THR A 112 13.42 -11.03 -14.34
C THR A 112 14.87 -10.78 -14.01
N ASN A 113 15.18 -10.06 -12.91
CA ASN A 113 16.55 -9.64 -12.59
C ASN A 113 16.84 -9.82 -11.09
N GLY A 114 18.06 -10.22 -10.77
CA GLY A 114 18.56 -10.29 -9.39
C GLY A 114 18.64 -8.91 -8.72
N VAL A 115 18.85 -7.84 -9.51
CA VAL A 115 18.77 -6.45 -9.07
C VAL A 115 17.53 -5.80 -9.65
N THR A 116 16.65 -5.31 -8.79
CA THR A 116 15.43 -4.61 -9.18
C THR A 116 15.69 -3.17 -9.56
N ASP A 117 14.75 -2.55 -10.28
CA ASP A 117 14.69 -1.08 -10.44
C ASP A 117 13.49 -0.51 -9.67
N SER A 118 13.38 0.82 -9.64
CA SER A 118 12.29 1.52 -8.92
C SER A 118 10.89 1.16 -9.44
N ALA A 119 10.75 0.86 -10.74
CA ALA A 119 9.46 0.51 -11.34
C ALA A 119 8.97 -0.86 -10.83
N ALA A 120 9.81 -1.89 -10.96
CA ALA A 120 9.47 -3.24 -10.49
C ALA A 120 9.38 -3.32 -8.97
N ALA A 121 10.27 -2.64 -8.24
CA ALA A 121 10.22 -2.59 -6.78
C ALA A 121 9.00 -1.84 -6.27
N GLY A 122 8.69 -0.67 -6.86
CA GLY A 122 7.49 0.11 -6.55
C GLY A 122 6.21 -0.70 -6.81
N THR A 123 6.12 -1.39 -7.95
CA THR A 123 5.00 -2.29 -8.26
C THR A 123 4.87 -3.40 -7.21
N ALA A 124 5.98 -4.03 -6.80
CA ALA A 124 5.93 -5.07 -5.77
C ALA A 124 5.47 -4.53 -4.41
N LEU A 125 5.94 -3.35 -4.01
CA LEU A 125 5.53 -2.67 -2.77
C LEU A 125 4.05 -2.25 -2.82
N ALA A 126 3.59 -1.75 -3.97
CA ALA A 126 2.23 -1.25 -4.12
C ALA A 126 1.18 -2.36 -4.25
N THR A 127 1.53 -3.48 -4.89
CA THR A 127 0.55 -4.50 -5.33
C THR A 127 0.79 -5.91 -4.79
N GLY A 128 1.95 -6.17 -4.17
CA GLY A 128 2.37 -7.51 -3.78
C GLY A 128 2.82 -8.41 -4.94
N ASN A 129 2.89 -7.88 -6.17
CA ASN A 129 3.25 -8.65 -7.37
C ASN A 129 4.61 -8.22 -7.91
N LYS A 130 5.47 -9.20 -8.21
CA LYS A 130 6.73 -8.94 -8.90
C LYS A 130 6.51 -8.80 -10.41
N THR A 131 7.18 -7.82 -11.00
CA THR A 131 7.17 -7.58 -12.44
C THR A 131 8.57 -7.48 -13.03
N LYS A 132 8.67 -7.24 -14.32
CA LYS A 132 9.92 -7.00 -15.05
C LYS A 132 10.45 -5.60 -14.71
N ASN A 133 11.79 -5.43 -14.66
CA ASN A 133 12.40 -4.11 -14.53
C ASN A 133 11.87 -3.15 -15.61
N GLY A 134 11.54 -1.94 -15.19
CA GLY A 134 10.95 -0.91 -16.03
C GLY A 134 9.43 -0.93 -16.14
N ALA A 135 8.76 -2.02 -15.77
CA ALA A 135 7.30 -2.12 -15.81
C ALA A 135 6.63 -1.57 -14.54
N ILE A 136 5.49 -0.93 -14.68
CA ILE A 136 4.73 -0.24 -13.63
C ILE A 136 3.30 -0.78 -13.60
N GLY A 137 2.85 -1.29 -12.44
CA GLY A 137 1.45 -1.69 -12.23
C GLY A 137 0.93 -2.77 -13.18
N VAL A 138 1.81 -3.54 -13.81
CA VAL A 138 1.47 -4.68 -14.67
C VAL A 138 2.29 -5.90 -14.29
N LEU A 139 1.82 -7.10 -14.62
CA LEU A 139 2.58 -8.33 -14.45
C LEU A 139 3.77 -8.40 -15.43
N LYS A 140 4.61 -9.44 -15.28
CA LYS A 140 5.80 -9.64 -16.15
C LYS A 140 5.47 -9.83 -17.63
N ASP A 141 4.23 -10.10 -17.98
CA ASP A 141 3.71 -10.17 -19.35
C ASP A 141 3.56 -8.79 -19.99
N LEU A 142 3.71 -7.70 -19.22
CA LEU A 142 3.61 -6.31 -19.63
C LEU A 142 2.21 -5.89 -20.12
N GLN A 143 1.19 -6.67 -19.84
CA GLN A 143 -0.19 -6.47 -20.29
C GLN A 143 -1.22 -6.54 -19.18
N THR A 144 -1.08 -7.51 -18.28
CA THR A 144 -2.05 -7.72 -17.19
C THR A 144 -1.88 -6.68 -16.09
N PRO A 145 -2.86 -5.78 -15.87
CA PRO A 145 -2.77 -4.77 -14.82
C PRO A 145 -2.88 -5.40 -13.42
N VAL A 146 -2.15 -4.84 -12.46
CA VAL A 146 -2.24 -5.16 -11.04
C VAL A 146 -2.48 -3.88 -10.25
N TYR A 147 -3.44 -3.92 -9.34
CA TYR A 147 -3.90 -2.74 -8.61
C TYR A 147 -3.22 -2.60 -7.26
N SER A 148 -2.94 -1.36 -6.89
CA SER A 148 -2.23 -1.04 -5.67
C SER A 148 -3.12 -1.10 -4.43
N VAL A 149 -2.49 -1.24 -3.26
CA VAL A 149 -3.16 -1.08 -1.97
C VAL A 149 -3.81 0.31 -1.84
N ALA A 150 -3.25 1.33 -2.49
CA ALA A 150 -3.81 2.68 -2.54
C ALA A 150 -5.13 2.73 -3.32
N THR A 151 -5.22 2.04 -4.47
CA THR A 151 -6.46 1.88 -5.23
C THR A 151 -7.52 1.16 -4.39
N TRP A 152 -7.17 0.08 -3.71
CA TRP A 152 -8.09 -0.63 -2.84
C TRP A 152 -8.57 0.20 -1.65
N ALA A 153 -7.71 1.04 -1.08
CA ALA A 153 -8.10 1.97 -0.04
C ALA A 153 -9.10 3.01 -0.57
N LYS A 154 -8.84 3.55 -1.77
CA LYS A 154 -9.74 4.50 -2.43
C LYS A 154 -11.13 3.91 -2.70
N GLU A 155 -11.19 2.69 -3.22
CA GLU A 155 -12.44 1.95 -3.45
C GLU A 155 -13.25 1.72 -2.17
N ARG A 156 -12.58 1.68 -1.01
CA ARG A 156 -13.20 1.55 0.32
C ARG A 156 -13.54 2.88 0.99
N GLY A 157 -13.48 3.96 0.22
CA GLY A 157 -13.84 5.30 0.70
C GLY A 157 -12.76 6.03 1.49
N CYS A 158 -11.54 5.50 1.55
CA CYS A 158 -10.42 6.23 2.14
C CYS A 158 -9.99 7.39 1.24
N ARG A 159 -9.45 8.45 1.85
CA ARG A 159 -8.72 9.47 1.11
C ARG A 159 -7.31 9.00 0.87
N VAL A 160 -6.84 9.19 -0.36
CA VAL A 160 -5.52 8.72 -0.80
C VAL A 160 -4.71 9.90 -1.34
N GLY A 161 -3.46 9.99 -0.88
CA GLY A 161 -2.48 10.94 -1.41
C GLY A 161 -1.19 10.24 -1.76
N VAL A 162 -0.57 10.66 -2.86
CA VAL A 162 0.76 10.22 -3.30
C VAL A 162 1.68 11.43 -3.34
N ALA A 163 2.76 11.38 -2.57
CA ALA A 163 3.76 12.44 -2.51
C ALA A 163 5.16 11.88 -2.80
N THR A 164 5.98 12.64 -3.50
CA THR A 164 7.32 12.21 -3.91
C THR A 164 8.29 13.40 -3.96
N SER A 165 9.58 13.12 -3.81
CA SER A 165 10.64 14.10 -4.02
C SER A 165 11.08 14.24 -5.49
N VAL A 166 10.60 13.34 -6.37
CA VAL A 166 10.85 13.38 -7.82
C VAL A 166 9.61 13.89 -8.57
N SER A 167 9.55 13.72 -9.88
CA SER A 167 8.35 14.06 -10.67
C SER A 167 7.18 13.14 -10.32
N VAL A 168 5.97 13.67 -10.42
CA VAL A 168 4.76 12.92 -10.09
C VAL A 168 4.53 11.71 -11.00
N ASP A 169 5.04 11.75 -12.23
CA ASP A 169 5.01 10.70 -13.25
C ASP A 169 6.24 9.76 -13.21
N HIS A 170 7.12 9.91 -12.20
CA HIS A 170 8.23 9.00 -12.00
C HIS A 170 7.77 7.60 -11.55
N ALA A 171 8.59 6.59 -11.80
CA ALA A 171 8.22 5.18 -11.62
C ALA A 171 7.73 4.81 -10.21
N THR A 172 8.36 5.34 -9.17
CA THR A 172 8.02 4.98 -7.77
C THR A 172 6.64 5.47 -7.36
N PRO A 173 6.27 6.76 -7.50
CA PRO A 173 4.90 7.18 -7.26
C PRO A 173 3.91 6.56 -8.24
N ALA A 174 4.28 6.41 -9.53
CA ALA A 174 3.43 5.84 -10.57
C ALA A 174 2.99 4.40 -10.28
N ALA A 175 3.80 3.61 -9.57
CA ALA A 175 3.46 2.24 -9.20
C ALA A 175 2.18 2.13 -8.34
N PHE A 176 1.74 3.23 -7.72
CA PHE A 176 0.53 3.25 -6.91
C PHE A 176 -0.73 3.61 -7.70
N TYR A 177 -0.61 4.17 -8.92
CA TYR A 177 -1.76 4.66 -9.67
C TYR A 177 -1.74 4.33 -11.17
N ALA A 178 -0.60 3.95 -11.75
CA ALA A 178 -0.45 3.78 -13.20
C ALA A 178 -0.21 2.33 -13.63
N HIS A 179 -0.49 2.07 -14.92
CA HIS A 179 -0.27 0.78 -15.57
C HIS A 179 0.49 1.00 -16.88
N ALA A 180 1.81 0.77 -16.86
CA ALA A 180 2.67 0.99 -18.02
C ALA A 180 3.67 -0.14 -18.22
N SER A 181 3.84 -0.61 -19.45
CA SER A 181 4.84 -1.60 -19.82
C SER A 181 6.28 -1.08 -19.72
N GLY A 182 6.46 0.26 -19.63
CA GLY A 182 7.75 0.91 -19.51
C GLY A 182 7.67 2.23 -18.75
N ARG A 183 8.55 2.42 -17.79
CA ARG A 183 8.65 3.61 -16.93
C ARG A 183 8.93 4.93 -17.68
N GLY A 184 9.36 4.85 -18.94
CA GLY A 184 9.58 6.01 -19.80
C GLY A 184 8.31 6.55 -20.49
N SER A 185 7.16 5.93 -20.30
CA SER A 185 5.87 6.35 -20.88
C SER A 185 5.24 7.48 -20.04
N TYR A 186 6.00 8.54 -19.77
CA TYR A 186 5.63 9.59 -18.82
C TYR A 186 4.29 10.26 -19.11
N TYR A 187 3.98 10.53 -20.37
CA TYR A 187 2.70 11.15 -20.73
C TYR A 187 1.51 10.25 -20.39
N GLU A 188 1.59 8.96 -20.72
CA GLU A 188 0.54 7.99 -20.39
C GLU A 188 0.42 7.80 -18.87
N ILE A 189 1.56 7.69 -18.18
CA ILE A 189 1.58 7.64 -16.70
C ILE A 189 0.92 8.88 -16.09
N GLY A 190 1.18 10.07 -16.66
CA GLY A 190 0.55 11.30 -16.22
C GLY A 190 -0.96 11.36 -16.47
N LYS A 191 -1.47 10.67 -17.49
CA LYS A 191 -2.92 10.48 -17.69
C LYS A 191 -3.52 9.57 -16.65
N ASP A 192 -2.88 8.43 -16.38
CA ASP A 192 -3.32 7.48 -15.36
C ASP A 192 -3.47 8.15 -13.98
N LEU A 193 -2.62 9.13 -13.66
CA LEU A 193 -2.72 9.93 -12.43
C LEU A 193 -4.11 10.55 -12.27
N TYR A 194 -4.64 11.15 -13.33
CA TYR A 194 -5.97 11.77 -13.29
C TYR A 194 -7.10 10.74 -13.29
N GLU A 195 -6.96 9.70 -14.09
CA GLU A 195 -7.96 8.63 -14.23
C GLU A 195 -8.14 7.83 -12.94
N THR A 196 -7.07 7.62 -12.18
CA THR A 196 -7.12 6.93 -10.87
C THR A 196 -7.89 7.72 -9.82
N GLY A 197 -7.93 9.06 -9.91
CA GLY A 197 -8.78 9.90 -9.09
C GLY A 197 -8.44 9.93 -7.60
N PHE A 198 -7.18 9.78 -7.21
CA PHE A 198 -6.76 9.97 -5.81
C PHE A 198 -6.93 11.43 -5.39
N ASP A 199 -7.00 11.68 -4.09
CA ASP A 199 -7.39 12.99 -3.55
C ASP A 199 -6.24 14.01 -3.53
N PHE A 200 -4.99 13.56 -3.64
CA PHE A 200 -3.83 14.44 -3.57
C PHE A 200 -2.62 13.83 -4.26
N TYR A 201 -1.93 14.67 -5.04
CA TYR A 201 -0.61 14.34 -5.58
C TYR A 201 0.36 15.49 -5.31
N ALA A 202 1.60 15.17 -4.94
CA ALA A 202 2.65 16.15 -4.77
C ALA A 202 4.00 15.61 -5.28
N GLY A 203 4.73 16.44 -5.99
CA GLY A 203 6.05 16.15 -6.52
C GLY A 203 6.68 17.37 -7.18
N SER A 204 7.78 17.20 -7.91
CA SER A 204 8.44 18.33 -8.54
C SER A 204 7.62 18.90 -9.71
N ASP A 205 7.26 18.07 -10.68
CA ASP A 205 6.47 18.45 -11.87
C ASP A 205 6.18 17.19 -12.70
N PHE A 206 5.59 17.32 -13.89
CA PHE A 206 5.58 16.28 -14.91
C PHE A 206 6.87 16.33 -15.74
N LEU A 207 7.48 15.17 -16.00
CA LEU A 207 8.63 15.08 -16.92
C LEU A 207 8.22 15.25 -18.38
N GLN A 208 7.01 14.83 -18.71
CA GLN A 208 6.49 14.90 -20.07
C GLN A 208 5.02 15.33 -20.07
N PRO A 209 4.71 16.63 -19.88
CA PRO A 209 3.33 17.10 -19.84
C PRO A 209 2.64 17.11 -21.21
N GLN A 210 3.40 16.98 -22.32
CA GLN A 210 2.89 16.91 -23.68
C GLN A 210 3.28 15.57 -24.33
N ASP A 211 2.36 14.97 -25.04
CA ASP A 211 2.70 13.76 -25.80
C ASP A 211 3.65 14.09 -26.97
N LYS A 212 4.83 13.48 -26.94
CA LYS A 212 5.83 13.66 -28.01
C LYS A 212 5.46 12.95 -29.31
N LYS A 213 4.59 11.92 -29.22
CA LYS A 213 4.14 11.14 -30.38
C LYS A 213 2.91 11.76 -31.05
N ASN A 214 2.08 12.44 -30.25
CA ASN A 214 0.89 13.14 -30.72
C ASN A 214 0.85 14.58 -30.17
N PRO A 215 1.42 15.55 -30.88
CA PRO A 215 1.43 16.95 -30.45
C PRO A 215 0.03 17.57 -30.31
N GLN A 216 -1.00 16.95 -30.90
CA GLN A 216 -2.38 17.39 -30.79
C GLN A 216 -3.09 16.85 -29.53
N ALA A 217 -2.45 15.94 -28.81
CA ALA A 217 -2.97 15.44 -27.54
C ALA A 217 -3.02 16.58 -26.50
N ALA A 218 -4.00 16.51 -25.61
CA ALA A 218 -4.16 17.51 -24.54
C ALA A 218 -2.92 17.54 -23.64
N ASN A 219 -2.50 18.75 -23.27
CA ASN A 219 -1.44 18.89 -22.28
C ASN A 219 -1.95 18.43 -20.90
N LEU A 220 -1.11 17.71 -20.12
CA LEU A 220 -1.51 17.18 -18.83
C LEU A 220 -2.03 18.28 -17.86
N TYR A 221 -1.48 19.47 -17.91
CA TYR A 221 -1.98 20.57 -17.07
C TYR A 221 -3.39 21.01 -17.47
N SER A 222 -3.75 20.93 -18.75
CA SER A 222 -5.10 21.27 -19.20
C SER A 222 -6.13 20.18 -18.85
N LEU A 223 -5.69 18.96 -18.56
CA LEU A 223 -6.57 17.89 -18.11
C LEU A 223 -6.95 18.03 -16.63
N ALA A 224 -6.16 18.73 -15.82
CA ALA A 224 -6.39 18.82 -14.38
C ALA A 224 -7.80 19.30 -14.03
N ASP A 225 -8.25 20.40 -14.64
CA ASP A 225 -9.58 20.97 -14.40
C ASP A 225 -10.70 20.03 -14.85
N GLN A 226 -10.51 19.28 -15.94
CA GLN A 226 -11.48 18.32 -16.45
C GLN A 226 -11.71 17.15 -15.46
N TYR A 227 -10.66 16.76 -14.73
CA TYR A 227 -10.71 15.73 -13.69
C TYR A 227 -10.96 16.29 -12.29
N GLY A 228 -11.23 17.60 -12.15
CA GLY A 228 -11.54 18.25 -10.88
C GLY A 228 -10.33 18.51 -9.98
N TYR A 229 -9.12 18.51 -10.53
CA TYR A 229 -7.91 18.83 -9.78
C TYR A 229 -7.55 20.30 -9.85
N THR A 230 -7.10 20.85 -8.74
CA THR A 230 -6.53 22.18 -8.65
C THR A 230 -5.01 22.08 -8.55
N ILE A 231 -4.30 22.64 -9.53
CA ILE A 231 -2.83 22.67 -9.51
C ILE A 231 -2.34 23.82 -8.64
N ALA A 232 -1.49 23.50 -7.66
CA ALA A 232 -0.80 24.48 -6.83
C ALA A 232 0.71 24.42 -7.08
N ARG A 233 1.34 25.59 -7.24
CA ARG A 233 2.78 25.68 -7.46
C ARG A 233 3.49 26.21 -6.22
N GLY A 234 3.99 25.26 -5.44
CA GLY A 234 4.66 25.50 -4.17
C GLY A 234 3.70 25.75 -3.00
N TYR A 235 4.27 25.72 -1.79
CA TYR A 235 3.51 25.69 -0.54
C TYR A 235 2.61 26.92 -0.32
N LYS A 236 3.06 28.10 -0.70
CA LYS A 236 2.27 29.35 -0.55
C LYS A 236 1.02 29.33 -1.44
N ASP A 237 1.15 28.85 -2.68
CA ASP A 237 0.05 28.71 -3.61
C ASP A 237 -0.92 27.62 -3.15
N TYR A 238 -0.40 26.50 -2.65
CA TYR A 238 -1.19 25.43 -2.04
C TYR A 238 -2.05 25.98 -0.88
N LEU A 239 -1.46 26.68 0.07
CA LEU A 239 -2.21 27.25 1.20
C LEU A 239 -3.33 28.21 0.76
N ARG A 240 -3.09 28.98 -0.31
CA ARG A 240 -4.08 29.89 -0.86
C ARG A 240 -5.26 29.15 -1.50
N LYS A 241 -4.97 28.11 -2.27
CA LYS A 241 -5.94 27.33 -3.03
C LYS A 241 -6.66 26.28 -2.18
N SER A 242 -6.00 25.70 -1.19
CA SER A 242 -6.56 24.66 -0.31
C SER A 242 -7.70 25.14 0.60
N LYS A 243 -7.94 26.44 0.70
CA LYS A 243 -9.10 27.00 1.43
C LYS A 243 -10.45 26.63 0.78
N LYS A 244 -10.43 26.21 -0.50
CA LYS A 244 -11.58 25.67 -1.23
C LYS A 244 -11.13 24.46 -2.06
N PRO A 245 -10.72 23.34 -1.43
CA PRO A 245 -10.25 22.21 -2.18
C PRO A 245 -11.40 21.58 -2.96
N THR A 246 -11.22 21.41 -4.25
CA THR A 246 -12.06 20.54 -5.09
C THR A 246 -11.50 19.11 -5.05
N ARG A 247 -10.22 18.93 -5.22
CA ARG A 247 -9.39 17.74 -5.00
C ARG A 247 -7.91 18.11 -4.97
#